data_b85a1e693ae7ecf5df46e4bf1a89dc39
#
_entry.id   b85a1e693ae7ecf5df46e4bf1a89dc39
#
_cell.length_a   1.000
_cell.length_b   1.000
_cell.length_c   1.000
_cell.angle_alpha   90.00
_cell.angle_beta   90.00
_cell.angle_gamma   90.00
#
_symmetry.space_group_name_H-M   'P 1'
#
loop_
_entity.id
_entity.type
_entity.pdbx_description
1 polymer ?
#
loop_
_entity_poly.entity_id
_entity_poly.type
_entity_poly.pdbx_seq_one_letter_code
_entity_poly.pdbx_strand_id
1 'polypeptide(L)'
;GMYTFFTGSFILFYVLTSGSQDSVLLDLSIDWSLGPLGINYELLLTVDKAFYLWVSVFSLYHLSVFWTFMADLYTKEQSNRLFAFIAAGSSLGALVGPSIPAFFAESLGTELMLIAALMLVVPIVLSFYLERLKVTDLHNESVHVDLSKAQIGGNPLAGFKMFFTNPYLLGIGAFLLFYTALGSFVYFAQTDVLRPFEEAVRAKYLARVDLIVNILTFALGMFATGRIVTRFGMSITLALVPVIIVAGMAILAFAPIMIVALTLQVVRRAGNYGITRPAREMLFTALDRETRFKAKPVIDVALYRGGDAVWGNVYAYLSDGMGLGLAAMATIGASLAGIWALVGGWLGGMFNRQDQSEIEDSSVTAHQTR
;
A
#
# COMPACT_ATOMS: atom_id res chain seq x y z
N GLY A 1 4.93 12.75 17.46
CA GLY A 1 5.99 12.79 16.46
C GLY A 1 5.50 12.96 15.03
N MET A 2 5.24 11.86 14.30
CA MET A 2 5.00 11.89 12.84
C MET A 2 3.74 12.69 12.45
N TYR A 3 2.60 12.37 13.01
CA TYR A 3 1.35 13.06 12.68
C TYR A 3 1.41 14.56 12.99
N THR A 4 2.09 14.96 14.08
CA THR A 4 2.32 16.37 14.43
C THR A 4 3.15 17.08 13.36
N PHE A 5 4.19 16.41 12.83
CA PHE A 5 4.99 16.95 11.72
C PHE A 5 4.15 17.17 10.47
N PHE A 6 3.33 16.19 10.08
CA PHE A 6 2.48 16.31 8.88
C PHE A 6 1.36 17.33 9.08
N THR A 7 0.75 17.42 10.26
CA THR A 7 -0.20 18.49 10.59
C THR A 7 0.43 19.87 10.40
N GLY A 8 1.64 20.07 10.93
CA GLY A 8 2.38 21.33 10.75
C GLY A 8 2.72 21.60 9.28
N SER A 9 3.05 20.57 8.51
CA SER A 9 3.35 20.71 7.08
C SER A 9 2.12 21.11 6.25
N PHE A 10 0.92 20.59 6.56
CA PHE A 10 -0.32 21.03 5.90
C PHE A 10 -0.61 22.50 6.18
N ILE A 11 -0.41 22.93 7.42
CA ILE A 11 -0.56 24.35 7.81
C ILE A 11 0.47 25.22 7.06
N LEU A 12 1.72 24.75 6.94
CA LEU A 12 2.75 25.46 6.20
C LEU A 12 2.38 25.63 4.72
N PHE A 13 1.96 24.55 4.06
CA PHE A 13 1.52 24.63 2.65
C PHE A 13 0.30 25.54 2.50
N TYR A 14 -0.65 25.51 3.43
CA TYR A 14 -1.76 26.45 3.45
C TYR A 14 -1.28 27.91 3.49
N VAL A 15 -0.35 28.26 4.38
CA VAL A 15 0.21 29.61 4.47
C VAL A 15 0.94 30.01 3.18
N LEU A 16 1.71 29.09 2.59
CA LEU A 16 2.44 29.35 1.34
C LEU A 16 1.51 29.54 0.14
N THR A 17 0.37 28.87 0.11
CA THR A 17 -0.59 28.98 -1.01
C THR A 17 -1.61 30.10 -0.81
N SER A 18 -1.99 30.45 0.43
CA SER A 18 -2.97 31.50 0.71
C SER A 18 -2.40 32.92 0.60
N GLY A 19 -1.08 33.08 0.66
CA GLY A 19 -0.41 34.39 0.66
C GLY A 19 0.02 34.92 -0.73
N SER A 20 -0.05 34.14 -1.79
CA SER A 20 0.43 34.53 -3.11
C SER A 20 -0.57 34.19 -4.22
N GLN A 21 -1.04 35.22 -4.94
CA GLN A 21 -1.75 35.03 -6.21
C GLN A 21 -0.79 34.54 -7.33
N ASP A 22 0.53 34.59 -7.09
CA ASP A 22 1.56 34.07 -8.00
C ASP A 22 2.31 32.93 -7.28
N SER A 23 2.15 31.71 -7.78
CA SER A 23 2.71 30.44 -7.29
C SER A 23 4.24 30.32 -7.41
N VAL A 24 5.00 31.42 -7.41
CA VAL A 24 6.42 31.50 -7.73
C VAL A 24 7.30 31.72 -6.51
N LEU A 25 7.05 31.05 -5.39
CA LEU A 25 7.93 31.17 -4.20
C LEU A 25 9.10 30.19 -4.16
N LEU A 26 9.17 29.22 -5.08
CA LEU A 26 10.28 28.28 -5.21
C LEU A 26 10.58 28.05 -6.69
N ASP A 27 11.22 29.03 -7.33
CA ASP A 27 11.80 28.85 -8.65
C ASP A 27 13.18 28.17 -8.50
N LEU A 28 13.14 26.86 -8.20
CA LEU A 28 14.33 26.03 -8.16
C LEU A 28 14.42 25.31 -9.50
N SER A 29 15.14 25.90 -10.46
CA SER A 29 15.50 25.21 -11.69
C SER A 29 16.69 24.29 -11.43
N ILE A 30 16.48 22.98 -11.54
CA ILE A 30 17.55 21.99 -11.52
C ILE A 30 17.78 21.54 -12.95
N ASP A 31 18.85 22.05 -13.56
CA ASP A 31 19.32 21.63 -14.87
C ASP A 31 20.10 20.31 -14.74
N TRP A 32 19.52 19.22 -15.18
CA TRP A 32 20.20 17.94 -15.24
C TRP A 32 20.42 17.53 -16.68
N SER A 33 21.68 17.59 -17.14
CA SER A 33 22.08 17.07 -18.44
C SER A 33 22.69 15.68 -18.28
N LEU A 34 22.02 14.66 -18.81
CA LEU A 34 22.64 13.35 -19.05
C LEU A 34 23.37 13.40 -20.40
N GLY A 35 24.61 13.88 -20.37
CA GLY A 35 25.44 14.19 -21.52
C GLY A 35 25.48 13.19 -22.70
N PRO A 36 25.57 11.83 -22.45
CA PRO A 36 25.65 10.89 -23.59
C PRO A 36 24.35 10.66 -24.34
N LEU A 37 23.19 11.02 -23.77
CA LEU A 37 21.88 10.76 -24.35
C LEU A 37 21.17 12.01 -24.90
N GLY A 38 21.80 13.20 -24.81
CA GLY A 38 21.22 14.43 -25.32
C GLY A 38 19.90 14.86 -24.68
N ILE A 39 19.59 14.36 -23.50
CA ILE A 39 18.34 14.61 -22.81
C ILE A 39 18.58 15.69 -21.76
N ASN A 40 18.07 16.89 -22.01
CA ASN A 40 18.06 17.98 -21.05
C ASN A 40 16.71 18.01 -20.32
N TYR A 41 16.71 17.83 -19.00
CA TYR A 41 15.54 18.02 -18.17
C TYR A 41 15.70 19.31 -17.35
N GLU A 42 14.81 20.26 -17.59
CA GLU A 42 14.61 21.41 -16.73
C GLU A 42 13.48 21.05 -15.74
N LEU A 43 13.83 20.82 -14.48
CA LEU A 43 12.84 20.57 -13.42
C LEU A 43 12.55 21.88 -12.69
N LEU A 44 11.48 22.56 -13.09
CA LEU A 44 10.94 23.71 -12.37
C LEU A 44 10.10 23.19 -11.17
N LEU A 45 10.61 23.35 -9.95
CA LEU A 45 9.90 22.96 -8.73
C LEU A 45 9.04 24.13 -8.23
N THR A 46 7.74 24.08 -8.55
CA THR A 46 6.75 25.01 -8.00
C THR A 46 6.19 24.51 -6.67
N VAL A 47 5.54 25.37 -5.87
CA VAL A 47 4.88 24.99 -4.61
C VAL A 47 3.87 23.87 -4.82
N ASP A 48 3.12 23.90 -5.93
CA ASP A 48 2.12 22.88 -6.27
C ASP A 48 2.77 21.52 -6.55
N LYS A 49 3.88 21.47 -7.29
CA LYS A 49 4.64 20.24 -7.54
C LYS A 49 5.27 19.72 -6.26
N ALA A 50 5.80 20.60 -5.40
CA ALA A 50 6.34 20.23 -4.11
C ALA A 50 5.25 19.66 -3.20
N PHE A 51 4.07 20.28 -3.16
CA PHE A 51 2.91 19.78 -2.43
C PHE A 51 2.45 18.41 -2.95
N TYR A 52 2.34 18.23 -4.26
CA TYR A 52 1.96 16.96 -4.87
C TYR A 52 2.93 15.83 -4.51
N LEU A 53 4.24 16.07 -4.61
CA LEU A 53 5.26 15.10 -4.21
C LEU A 53 5.17 14.79 -2.71
N TRP A 54 5.03 15.82 -1.89
CA TRP A 54 4.91 15.69 -0.45
C TRP A 54 3.67 14.88 -0.04
N VAL A 55 2.47 15.18 -0.59
CA VAL A 55 1.23 14.41 -0.33
C VAL A 55 1.39 12.97 -0.79
N SER A 56 2.06 12.74 -1.91
CA SER A 56 2.33 11.41 -2.44
C SER A 56 3.18 10.56 -1.49
N VAL A 57 4.25 11.15 -0.93
CA VAL A 57 5.10 10.49 0.08
C VAL A 57 4.33 10.33 1.40
N PHE A 58 3.63 11.38 1.84
CA PHE A 58 2.82 11.36 3.05
C PHE A 58 1.81 10.21 3.06
N SER A 59 1.03 10.05 1.99
CA SER A 59 -0.03 9.04 1.93
C SER A 59 0.49 7.62 2.09
N LEU A 60 1.65 7.30 1.54
CA LEU A 60 2.27 5.98 1.69
C LEU A 60 2.94 5.82 3.06
N TYR A 61 3.66 6.85 3.50
CA TYR A 61 4.36 6.81 4.78
C TYR A 61 3.38 6.73 5.96
N HIS A 62 2.32 7.53 5.94
CA HIS A 62 1.23 7.47 6.93
C HIS A 62 0.63 6.07 7.04
N LEU A 63 0.36 5.46 5.91
CA LEU A 63 -0.23 4.13 5.86
C LEU A 63 0.74 3.05 6.35
N SER A 64 2.03 3.16 6.02
CA SER A 64 3.08 2.27 6.52
C SER A 64 3.21 2.35 8.05
N VAL A 65 3.25 3.57 8.59
CA VAL A 65 3.33 3.78 10.05
C VAL A 65 2.07 3.28 10.76
N PHE A 66 0.89 3.53 10.20
CA PHE A 66 -0.37 3.01 10.73
C PHE A 66 -0.33 1.48 10.87
N TRP A 67 0.01 0.77 9.78
CA TRP A 67 0.07 -0.70 9.82
C TRP A 67 1.21 -1.23 10.69
N THR A 68 2.33 -0.50 10.78
CA THR A 68 3.40 -0.86 11.71
C THR A 68 2.92 -0.77 13.16
N PHE A 69 2.19 0.29 13.51
CA PHE A 69 1.59 0.46 14.82
C PHE A 69 0.55 -0.62 15.12
N MET A 70 -0.32 -0.97 14.15
CA MET A 70 -1.27 -2.06 14.31
C MET A 70 -0.58 -3.41 14.54
N ALA A 71 0.50 -3.68 13.79
CA ALA A 71 1.29 -4.90 13.95
C ALA A 71 2.08 -4.96 15.28
N ASP A 72 2.34 -3.81 15.91
CA ASP A 72 2.93 -3.72 17.24
C ASP A 72 1.89 -3.83 18.37
N LEU A 73 0.63 -3.47 18.08
CA LEU A 73 -0.46 -3.47 19.04
C LEU A 73 -1.07 -4.86 19.25
N TYR A 74 -1.22 -5.63 18.17
CA TYR A 74 -1.91 -6.91 18.16
C TYR A 74 -0.96 -8.11 18.06
N THR A 75 -1.31 -9.21 18.73
CA THR A 75 -0.62 -10.49 18.55
C THR A 75 -0.93 -11.08 17.16
N LYS A 76 -0.16 -12.10 16.77
CA LYS A 76 -0.32 -12.83 15.52
C LYS A 76 -1.74 -13.41 15.36
N GLU A 77 -2.27 -14.01 16.42
CA GLU A 77 -3.63 -14.55 16.45
C GLU A 77 -4.70 -13.47 16.33
N GLN A 78 -4.53 -12.35 17.04
CA GLN A 78 -5.43 -11.21 16.96
C GLN A 78 -5.38 -10.56 15.57
N SER A 79 -4.19 -10.44 14.98
CA SER A 79 -4.01 -9.84 13.65
C SER A 79 -4.73 -10.64 12.56
N ASN A 80 -4.68 -11.97 12.61
CA ASN A 80 -5.38 -12.85 11.67
C ASN A 80 -6.91 -12.64 11.67
N ARG A 81 -7.46 -12.17 12.77
CA ARG A 81 -8.89 -11.91 12.93
C ARG A 81 -9.29 -10.47 12.65
N LEU A 82 -8.44 -9.51 13.06
CA LEU A 82 -8.81 -8.10 13.14
C LEU A 82 -8.28 -7.24 11.97
N PHE A 83 -7.15 -7.60 11.35
CA PHE A 83 -6.54 -6.73 10.32
C PHE A 83 -7.43 -6.55 9.10
N ALA A 84 -8.15 -7.58 8.69
CA ALA A 84 -9.11 -7.46 7.60
C ALA A 84 -10.29 -6.53 7.96
N PHE A 85 -10.78 -6.59 9.19
CA PHE A 85 -11.82 -5.71 9.70
C PHE A 85 -11.34 -4.25 9.79
N ILE A 86 -10.13 -4.03 10.30
CA ILE A 86 -9.51 -2.70 10.35
C ILE A 86 -9.33 -2.13 8.93
N ALA A 87 -8.87 -2.96 7.97
CA ALA A 87 -8.73 -2.57 6.57
C ALA A 87 -10.09 -2.21 5.92
N ALA A 88 -11.20 -2.85 6.32
CA ALA A 88 -12.53 -2.49 5.85
C ALA A 88 -12.91 -1.04 6.22
N GLY A 89 -12.44 -0.54 7.36
CA GLY A 89 -12.60 0.87 7.74
C GLY A 89 -11.99 1.85 6.72
N SER A 90 -10.91 1.45 6.03
CA SER A 90 -10.31 2.25 4.96
C SER A 90 -11.27 2.46 3.79
N SER A 91 -12.12 1.49 3.48
CA SER A 91 -13.12 1.61 2.40
C SER A 91 -14.24 2.60 2.76
N LEU A 92 -14.63 2.68 4.04
CA LEU A 92 -15.53 3.73 4.51
C LEU A 92 -14.87 5.11 4.40
N GLY A 93 -13.60 5.22 4.79
CA GLY A 93 -12.82 6.44 4.62
C GLY A 93 -12.69 6.86 3.15
N ALA A 94 -12.55 5.90 2.22
CA ALA A 94 -12.50 6.16 0.79
C ALA A 94 -13.84 6.64 0.19
N LEU A 95 -14.96 6.39 0.86
CA LEU A 95 -16.26 6.95 0.49
C LEU A 95 -16.46 8.34 1.09
N VAL A 96 -16.14 8.52 2.36
CA VAL A 96 -16.34 9.78 3.09
C VAL A 96 -15.30 10.85 2.70
N GLY A 97 -14.02 10.47 2.56
CA GLY A 97 -12.93 11.41 2.29
C GLY A 97 -13.16 12.30 1.06
N PRO A 98 -13.40 11.72 -0.12
CA PRO A 98 -13.63 12.49 -1.34
C PRO A 98 -14.93 13.31 -1.34
N SER A 99 -15.92 12.96 -0.50
CA SER A 99 -17.15 13.74 -0.41
C SER A 99 -16.93 15.12 0.22
N ILE A 100 -15.91 15.29 1.07
CA ILE A 100 -15.58 16.60 1.66
C ILE A 100 -15.22 17.63 0.57
N PRO A 101 -14.18 17.40 -0.27
CA PRO A 101 -13.89 18.33 -1.36
C PRO A 101 -15.00 18.39 -2.40
N ALA A 102 -15.74 17.29 -2.66
CA ALA A 102 -16.82 17.31 -3.62
C ALA A 102 -17.95 18.29 -3.27
N PHE A 103 -18.22 18.48 -1.98
CA PHE A 103 -19.27 19.42 -1.53
C PHE A 103 -18.72 20.81 -1.16
N PHE A 104 -17.45 20.92 -0.79
CA PHE A 104 -16.92 22.15 -0.19
C PHE A 104 -15.75 22.79 -0.96
N ALA A 105 -15.27 22.19 -2.08
CA ALA A 105 -14.11 22.73 -2.79
C ALA A 105 -14.34 24.15 -3.32
N GLU A 106 -15.53 24.44 -3.86
CA GLU A 106 -15.86 25.76 -4.41
C GLU A 106 -15.97 26.85 -3.31
N SER A 107 -16.40 26.46 -2.09
CA SER A 107 -16.59 27.40 -0.99
C SER A 107 -15.35 27.62 -0.14
N LEU A 108 -14.51 26.58 0.03
CA LEU A 108 -13.37 26.59 0.94
C LEU A 108 -12.02 26.69 0.22
N GLY A 109 -11.91 26.29 -1.04
CA GLY A 109 -10.66 26.39 -1.80
C GLY A 109 -9.45 25.80 -1.02
N THR A 110 -8.43 26.61 -0.77
CA THR A 110 -7.21 26.21 -0.06
C THR A 110 -7.43 25.90 1.43
N GLU A 111 -8.54 26.36 2.03
CA GLU A 111 -8.87 26.07 3.44
C GLU A 111 -9.14 24.59 3.69
N LEU A 112 -9.39 23.79 2.64
CA LEU A 112 -9.43 22.32 2.71
C LEU A 112 -8.16 21.72 3.29
N MET A 113 -7.00 22.39 3.16
CA MET A 113 -5.74 21.95 3.77
C MET A 113 -5.79 22.04 5.31
N LEU A 114 -6.51 23.02 5.86
CA LEU A 114 -6.71 23.14 7.30
C LEU A 114 -7.65 22.04 7.82
N ILE A 115 -8.68 21.67 7.04
CA ILE A 115 -9.54 20.54 7.37
C ILE A 115 -8.72 19.24 7.36
N ALA A 116 -7.85 19.04 6.37
CA ALA A 116 -6.94 17.88 6.33
C ALA A 116 -6.00 17.86 7.54
N ALA A 117 -5.43 19.02 7.93
CA ALA A 117 -4.60 19.15 9.13
C ALA A 117 -5.39 18.80 10.41
N LEU A 118 -6.63 19.26 10.54
CA LEU A 118 -7.50 18.96 11.66
C LEU A 118 -7.84 17.46 11.72
N MET A 119 -8.11 16.82 10.59
CA MET A 119 -8.36 15.38 10.51
C MET A 119 -7.16 14.55 11.01
N LEU A 120 -5.93 15.05 10.86
CA LEU A 120 -4.74 14.36 11.38
C LEU A 120 -4.61 14.41 12.91
N VAL A 121 -5.35 15.27 13.59
CA VAL A 121 -5.41 15.28 15.07
C VAL A 121 -6.10 14.01 15.59
N VAL A 122 -7.08 13.49 14.85
CA VAL A 122 -7.82 12.27 15.26
C VAL A 122 -6.89 11.07 15.46
N PRO A 123 -6.02 10.68 14.51
CA PRO A 123 -5.08 9.58 14.75
C PRO A 123 -4.04 9.88 15.83
N ILE A 124 -3.72 11.16 16.11
CA ILE A 124 -2.86 11.52 17.26
C ILE A 124 -3.55 11.11 18.56
N VAL A 125 -4.79 11.53 18.76
CA VAL A 125 -5.56 11.23 19.99
C VAL A 125 -5.79 9.73 20.10
N LEU A 126 -6.19 9.06 18.98
CA LEU A 126 -6.42 7.62 18.96
C LEU A 126 -5.17 6.81 19.26
N SER A 127 -3.98 7.24 18.81
CA SER A 127 -2.74 6.52 19.10
C SER A 127 -2.42 6.53 20.60
N PHE A 128 -2.59 7.66 21.27
CA PHE A 128 -2.44 7.73 22.73
C PHE A 128 -3.47 6.88 23.49
N TYR A 129 -4.71 6.88 23.01
CA TYR A 129 -5.76 6.04 23.61
C TYR A 129 -5.47 4.55 23.45
N LEU A 130 -5.07 4.11 22.24
CA LEU A 130 -4.73 2.72 21.96
C LEU A 130 -3.47 2.26 22.68
N GLU A 131 -2.45 3.12 22.84
CA GLU A 131 -1.29 2.80 23.69
C GLU A 131 -1.69 2.59 25.15
N ARG A 132 -2.61 3.38 25.65
CA ARG A 132 -3.13 3.20 27.01
C ARG A 132 -3.91 1.89 27.17
N LEU A 133 -4.77 1.54 26.19
CA LEU A 133 -5.50 0.28 26.18
C LEU A 133 -4.56 -0.94 26.12
N LYS A 134 -3.44 -0.84 25.40
CA LYS A 134 -2.41 -1.88 25.31
C LYS A 134 -1.89 -2.26 26.71
N VAL A 135 -1.69 -1.29 27.56
CA VAL A 135 -1.15 -1.48 28.92
C VAL A 135 -2.22 -2.00 29.87
N THR A 136 -3.48 -1.55 29.74
CA THR A 136 -4.55 -1.85 30.72
C THR A 136 -5.33 -3.13 30.42
N ASP A 137 -5.70 -3.37 29.16
CA ASP A 137 -6.70 -4.38 28.82
C ASP A 137 -6.17 -5.55 28.00
N LEU A 138 -5.12 -5.34 27.18
CA LEU A 138 -4.64 -6.39 26.29
C LEU A 138 -3.63 -7.36 26.94
N HIS A 139 -3.20 -7.11 28.18
CA HIS A 139 -2.30 -7.97 28.99
C HIS A 139 -1.16 -8.62 28.20
N ASN A 140 -0.62 -7.91 27.23
CA ASN A 140 0.46 -8.39 26.38
C ASN A 140 1.79 -8.21 27.13
N GLU A 141 2.11 -9.13 28.06
CA GLU A 141 3.33 -9.07 28.88
C GLU A 141 4.63 -9.07 28.06
N SER A 142 4.58 -9.59 26.84
CA SER A 142 5.72 -9.55 25.91
C SER A 142 6.06 -8.13 25.41
N VAL A 143 5.25 -7.13 25.72
CA VAL A 143 5.39 -5.74 25.26
C VAL A 143 5.85 -4.79 26.37
N HIS A 144 6.13 -5.26 27.58
CA HIS A 144 6.81 -4.49 28.63
C HIS A 144 8.28 -4.16 28.31
N VAL A 145 8.63 -4.02 27.03
CA VAL A 145 9.87 -3.34 26.67
C VAL A 145 9.63 -1.86 26.86
N ASP A 146 10.19 -1.36 27.94
CA ASP A 146 10.26 0.02 28.35
C ASP A 146 10.44 0.96 27.12
N LEU A 147 9.38 1.65 26.71
CA LEU A 147 9.40 2.56 25.55
C LEU A 147 10.46 3.66 25.71
N SER A 148 10.89 3.92 26.96
CA SER A 148 11.96 4.86 27.29
C SER A 148 13.36 4.31 26.90
N LYS A 149 13.53 3.00 26.78
CA LYS A 149 14.81 2.34 26.40
C LYS A 149 14.87 1.92 24.93
N ALA A 150 13.73 1.84 24.25
CA ALA A 150 13.68 1.53 22.83
C ALA A 150 13.86 2.79 21.96
N GLN A 151 14.95 3.51 22.13
CA GLN A 151 15.40 4.42 21.09
C GLN A 151 15.75 3.56 19.88
N ILE A 152 14.85 3.58 18.88
CA ILE A 152 15.15 3.01 17.57
C ILE A 152 16.25 3.88 16.99
N GLY A 153 17.51 3.54 17.38
CA GLY A 153 18.68 4.37 17.13
C GLY A 153 19.11 4.38 15.67
N GLY A 154 19.35 5.45 15.14
CA GLY A 154 20.45 6.12 14.52
C GLY A 154 20.66 6.04 13.05
N ASN A 155 20.72 4.96 12.34
CA ASN A 155 21.10 4.97 10.91
C ASN A 155 19.88 4.88 9.98
N PRO A 156 19.55 5.94 9.21
CA PRO A 156 18.44 5.94 8.27
C PRO A 156 18.52 4.82 7.21
N LEU A 157 19.75 4.38 6.89
CA LEU A 157 19.98 3.31 5.90
C LEU A 157 19.94 1.90 6.50
N ALA A 158 19.79 1.75 7.81
CA ALA A 158 19.72 0.44 8.46
C ALA A 158 18.52 -0.39 7.95
N GLY A 159 17.40 0.26 7.62
CA GLY A 159 16.23 -0.40 7.04
C GLY A 159 16.53 -1.05 5.68
N PHE A 160 17.31 -0.39 4.83
CA PHE A 160 17.76 -0.97 3.55
C PHE A 160 18.67 -2.18 3.77
N LYS A 161 19.65 -2.07 4.69
CA LYS A 161 20.52 -3.20 5.02
C LYS A 161 19.71 -4.39 5.53
N MET A 162 18.79 -4.18 6.47
CA MET A 162 17.91 -5.22 7.00
C MET A 162 17.06 -5.85 5.89
N PHE A 163 16.51 -5.04 4.98
CA PHE A 163 15.74 -5.53 3.85
C PHE A 163 16.55 -6.47 2.97
N PHE A 164 17.76 -6.10 2.57
CA PHE A 164 18.58 -6.91 1.66
C PHE A 164 19.23 -8.13 2.32
N THR A 165 19.35 -8.16 3.65
CA THR A 165 19.97 -9.28 4.38
C THR A 165 18.96 -10.31 4.88
N ASN A 166 17.67 -9.97 4.96
CA ASN A 166 16.65 -10.87 5.49
C ASN A 166 15.81 -11.49 4.35
N PRO A 167 15.91 -12.82 4.09
CA PRO A 167 15.15 -13.48 3.02
C PRO A 167 13.64 -13.34 3.14
N TYR A 168 13.12 -13.24 4.35
CA TYR A 168 11.68 -13.05 4.59
C TYR A 168 11.22 -11.66 4.14
N LEU A 169 12.00 -10.61 4.45
CA LEU A 169 11.73 -9.25 3.97
C LEU A 169 11.87 -9.14 2.45
N LEU A 170 12.87 -9.81 1.86
CA LEU A 170 13.01 -9.90 0.40
C LEU A 170 11.78 -10.56 -0.24
N GLY A 171 11.24 -11.60 0.40
CA GLY A 171 9.99 -12.24 -0.03
C GLY A 171 8.81 -11.29 -0.02
N ILE A 172 8.63 -10.51 1.06
CA ILE A 172 7.58 -9.49 1.16
C ILE A 172 7.78 -8.42 0.09
N GLY A 173 9.01 -7.97 -0.13
CA GLY A 173 9.36 -6.99 -1.16
C GLY A 173 9.08 -7.51 -2.58
N ALA A 174 9.49 -8.75 -2.88
CA ALA A 174 9.20 -9.39 -4.16
C ALA A 174 7.69 -9.53 -4.38
N PHE A 175 6.94 -9.94 -3.37
CA PHE A 175 5.49 -10.02 -3.42
C PHE A 175 4.85 -8.67 -3.76
N LEU A 176 5.35 -7.57 -3.18
CA LEU A 176 4.89 -6.22 -3.48
C LEU A 176 5.28 -5.76 -4.88
N LEU A 177 6.49 -6.09 -5.36
CA LEU A 177 6.94 -5.75 -6.71
C LEU A 177 6.07 -6.42 -7.78
N PHE A 178 5.67 -7.67 -7.61
CA PHE A 178 4.73 -8.32 -8.52
C PHE A 178 3.33 -7.71 -8.45
N TYR A 179 2.89 -7.28 -7.27
CA TYR A 179 1.65 -6.52 -7.15
C TYR A 179 1.67 -5.22 -7.95
N THR A 180 2.75 -4.44 -7.88
CA THR A 180 2.90 -3.19 -8.66
C THR A 180 3.00 -3.48 -10.16
N ALA A 181 3.68 -4.57 -10.56
CA ALA A 181 3.71 -5.04 -11.95
C ALA A 181 2.30 -5.25 -12.50
N LEU A 182 1.50 -6.08 -11.80
CA LEU A 182 0.11 -6.32 -12.20
C LEU A 182 -0.75 -5.05 -12.09
N GLY A 183 -0.38 -4.14 -11.20
CA GLY A 183 -0.95 -2.79 -11.13
C GLY A 183 -0.85 -2.05 -12.44
N SER A 184 0.36 -1.94 -12.98
CA SER A 184 0.65 -1.28 -14.26
C SER A 184 0.01 -2.00 -15.43
N PHE A 185 0.19 -3.32 -15.54
CA PHE A 185 -0.34 -4.11 -16.67
C PHE A 185 -1.87 -4.03 -16.77
N VAL A 186 -2.60 -4.19 -15.67
CA VAL A 186 -4.07 -4.11 -15.68
C VAL A 186 -4.54 -2.67 -15.89
N TYR A 187 -3.85 -1.67 -15.35
CA TYR A 187 -4.18 -0.28 -15.54
C TYR A 187 -4.06 0.15 -17.00
N PHE A 188 -2.95 -0.16 -17.65
CA PHE A 188 -2.75 0.19 -19.05
C PHE A 188 -3.68 -0.60 -19.97
N ALA A 189 -3.89 -1.91 -19.72
CA ALA A 189 -4.89 -2.69 -20.46
C ALA A 189 -6.30 -2.09 -20.36
N GLN A 190 -6.71 -1.63 -19.17
CA GLN A 190 -7.97 -0.91 -18.99
C GLN A 190 -7.98 0.39 -19.80
N THR A 191 -6.90 1.15 -19.79
CA THR A 191 -6.78 2.42 -20.52
C THR A 191 -6.88 2.20 -22.02
N ASP A 192 -6.20 1.18 -22.57
CA ASP A 192 -6.23 0.85 -23.99
C ASP A 192 -7.63 0.44 -24.45
N VAL A 193 -8.32 -0.37 -23.67
CA VAL A 193 -9.69 -0.81 -24.00
C VAL A 193 -10.71 0.33 -23.88
N LEU A 194 -10.47 1.30 -22.99
CA LEU A 194 -11.33 2.47 -22.83
C LEU A 194 -11.01 3.60 -23.81
N ARG A 195 -9.87 3.57 -24.47
CA ARG A 195 -9.38 4.62 -25.36
C ARG A 195 -10.36 5.05 -26.48
N PRO A 196 -11.15 4.13 -27.09
CA PRO A 196 -12.11 4.49 -28.13
C PRO A 196 -13.34 5.25 -27.62
N PHE A 197 -13.60 5.28 -26.30
CA PHE A 197 -14.77 5.92 -25.74
C PHE A 197 -14.52 7.38 -25.40
N GLU A 198 -15.57 8.21 -25.47
CA GLU A 198 -15.55 9.61 -25.05
C GLU A 198 -15.20 9.76 -23.56
N GLU A 199 -14.58 10.89 -23.20
CA GLU A 199 -14.08 11.15 -21.84
C GLU A 199 -15.18 11.01 -20.77
N ALA A 200 -16.39 11.55 -21.02
CA ALA A 200 -17.51 11.45 -20.11
C ALA A 200 -17.96 9.99 -19.88
N VAL A 201 -17.91 9.17 -20.93
CA VAL A 201 -18.23 7.75 -20.86
C VAL A 201 -17.17 6.99 -20.07
N ARG A 202 -15.89 7.29 -20.33
CA ARG A 202 -14.75 6.70 -19.57
C ARG A 202 -14.87 7.04 -18.08
N ALA A 203 -15.09 8.31 -17.75
CA ALA A 203 -15.25 8.77 -16.38
C ALA A 203 -16.39 8.02 -15.65
N LYS A 204 -17.52 7.81 -16.35
CA LYS A 204 -18.67 7.06 -15.81
C LYS A 204 -18.32 5.60 -15.50
N TYR A 205 -17.60 4.91 -16.38
CA TYR A 205 -17.17 3.52 -16.14
C TYR A 205 -16.15 3.43 -15.01
N LEU A 206 -15.18 4.34 -14.96
CA LEU A 206 -14.17 4.39 -13.89
C LEU A 206 -14.82 4.65 -12.52
N ALA A 207 -15.77 5.59 -12.43
CA ALA A 207 -16.52 5.84 -11.21
C ALA A 207 -17.32 4.61 -10.73
N ARG A 208 -17.93 3.86 -11.67
CA ARG A 208 -18.60 2.59 -11.32
C ARG A 208 -17.64 1.54 -10.82
N VAL A 209 -16.46 1.41 -11.45
CA VAL A 209 -15.39 0.51 -10.99
C VAL A 209 -14.99 0.88 -9.56
N ASP A 210 -14.76 2.16 -9.28
CA ASP A 210 -14.38 2.63 -7.94
C ASP A 210 -15.44 2.30 -6.89
N LEU A 211 -16.71 2.53 -7.21
CA LEU A 211 -17.82 2.20 -6.33
C LEU A 211 -17.88 0.71 -6.02
N ILE A 212 -17.81 -0.14 -7.05
CA ILE A 212 -17.84 -1.61 -6.89
C ILE A 212 -16.63 -2.09 -6.10
N VAL A 213 -15.44 -1.56 -6.38
CA VAL A 213 -14.21 -1.88 -5.64
C VAL A 213 -14.38 -1.57 -4.15
N ASN A 214 -14.89 -0.40 -3.78
CA ASN A 214 -15.06 -0.03 -2.38
C ASN A 214 -16.10 -0.91 -1.67
N ILE A 215 -17.24 -1.20 -2.31
CA ILE A 215 -18.26 -2.11 -1.76
C ILE A 215 -17.68 -3.52 -1.55
N LEU A 216 -17.00 -4.07 -2.55
CA LEU A 216 -16.40 -5.40 -2.45
C LEU A 216 -15.26 -5.44 -1.44
N THR A 217 -14.42 -4.41 -1.37
CA THR A 217 -13.34 -4.33 -0.37
C THR A 217 -13.91 -4.36 1.04
N PHE A 218 -14.95 -3.56 1.30
CA PHE A 218 -15.64 -3.56 2.58
C PHE A 218 -16.22 -4.95 2.90
N ALA A 219 -16.96 -5.54 1.97
CA ALA A 219 -17.57 -6.86 2.17
C ALA A 219 -16.53 -7.96 2.39
N LEU A 220 -15.47 -7.99 1.60
CA LEU A 220 -14.37 -8.96 1.75
C LEU A 220 -13.65 -8.79 3.09
N GLY A 221 -13.32 -7.57 3.49
CA GLY A 221 -12.67 -7.29 4.75
C GLY A 221 -13.52 -7.69 5.96
N MET A 222 -14.81 -7.36 5.92
CA MET A 222 -15.74 -7.67 7.02
C MET A 222 -16.05 -9.17 7.15
N PHE A 223 -16.27 -9.86 6.03
CA PHE A 223 -16.91 -11.16 6.06
C PHE A 223 -16.03 -12.32 5.57
N ALA A 224 -15.04 -12.06 4.74
CA ALA A 224 -14.30 -13.13 4.08
C ALA A 224 -12.86 -13.29 4.60
N THR A 225 -12.08 -12.24 4.66
CA THR A 225 -10.62 -12.32 4.79
C THR A 225 -10.16 -12.96 6.08
N GLY A 226 -10.71 -12.57 7.22
CA GLY A 226 -10.38 -13.22 8.51
C GLY A 226 -10.70 -14.72 8.50
N ARG A 227 -11.84 -15.11 7.90
CA ARG A 227 -12.23 -16.52 7.77
C ARG A 227 -11.32 -17.29 6.81
N ILE A 228 -10.88 -16.66 5.72
CA ILE A 228 -9.96 -17.29 4.76
C ILE A 228 -8.62 -17.55 5.44
N VAL A 229 -8.04 -16.55 6.11
CA VAL A 229 -6.77 -16.68 6.83
C VAL A 229 -6.83 -17.78 7.89
N THR A 230 -7.87 -17.78 8.73
CA THR A 230 -7.99 -18.74 9.85
C THR A 230 -8.31 -20.15 9.39
N ARG A 231 -9.06 -20.33 8.28
CA ARG A 231 -9.48 -21.65 7.80
C ARG A 231 -8.49 -22.29 6.82
N PHE A 232 -7.90 -21.50 5.93
CA PHE A 232 -7.06 -21.98 4.83
C PHE A 232 -5.58 -21.62 5.01
N GLY A 233 -5.26 -20.81 6.01
CA GLY A 233 -3.90 -20.38 6.31
C GLY A 233 -3.37 -19.27 5.39
N MET A 234 -2.19 -18.77 5.73
CA MET A 234 -1.59 -17.60 5.09
C MET A 234 -1.17 -17.88 3.63
N SER A 235 -0.67 -19.09 3.33
CA SER A 235 -0.22 -19.45 1.98
C SER A 235 -1.33 -19.34 0.94
N ILE A 236 -2.50 -19.90 1.25
CA ILE A 236 -3.65 -19.83 0.34
C ILE A 236 -4.19 -18.41 0.26
N THR A 237 -4.23 -17.69 1.38
CA THR A 237 -4.73 -16.31 1.41
C THR A 237 -3.91 -15.38 0.52
N LEU A 238 -2.57 -15.48 0.55
CA LEU A 238 -1.69 -14.67 -0.27
C LEU A 238 -1.71 -15.07 -1.76
N ALA A 239 -1.90 -16.35 -2.07
CA ALA A 239 -1.94 -16.85 -3.44
C ALA A 239 -3.31 -16.66 -4.12
N LEU A 240 -4.39 -16.51 -3.38
CA LEU A 240 -5.77 -16.51 -3.88
C LEU A 240 -6.01 -15.43 -4.95
N VAL A 241 -5.72 -14.19 -4.63
CA VAL A 241 -5.93 -13.06 -5.57
C VAL A 241 -5.01 -13.19 -6.80
N PRO A 242 -3.69 -13.43 -6.67
CA PRO A 242 -2.83 -13.70 -7.81
C PRO A 242 -3.36 -14.78 -8.75
N VAL A 243 -3.84 -15.92 -8.23
CA VAL A 243 -4.40 -17.01 -9.05
C VAL A 243 -5.63 -16.55 -9.83
N ILE A 244 -6.52 -15.78 -9.22
CA ILE A 244 -7.68 -15.22 -9.94
C ILE A 244 -7.23 -14.24 -11.02
N ILE A 245 -6.18 -13.46 -10.77
CA ILE A 245 -5.61 -12.54 -11.77
C ILE A 245 -4.98 -13.31 -12.94
N VAL A 246 -4.32 -14.47 -12.71
CA VAL A 246 -3.85 -15.34 -13.81
C VAL A 246 -4.99 -15.67 -14.76
N ALA A 247 -6.11 -16.16 -14.23
CA ALA A 247 -7.28 -16.50 -15.02
C ALA A 247 -7.86 -15.29 -15.76
N GLY A 248 -7.98 -14.15 -15.06
CA GLY A 248 -8.49 -12.90 -15.65
C GLY A 248 -7.60 -12.35 -16.77
N MET A 249 -6.28 -12.38 -16.60
CA MET A 249 -5.32 -11.97 -17.64
C MET A 249 -5.32 -12.94 -18.83
N ALA A 250 -5.42 -14.24 -18.58
CA ALA A 250 -5.57 -15.23 -19.63
C ALA A 250 -6.85 -14.98 -20.45
N ILE A 251 -7.99 -14.74 -19.79
CA ILE A 251 -9.24 -14.39 -20.49
C ILE A 251 -9.06 -13.10 -21.30
N LEU A 252 -8.40 -12.09 -20.76
CA LEU A 252 -8.14 -10.82 -21.46
C LEU A 252 -7.27 -11.02 -22.70
N ALA A 253 -6.32 -11.97 -22.68
CA ALA A 253 -5.48 -12.28 -23.81
C ALA A 253 -6.30 -12.86 -25.01
N PHE A 254 -7.34 -13.65 -24.73
CA PHE A 254 -8.23 -14.22 -25.76
C PHE A 254 -9.40 -13.30 -26.11
N ALA A 255 -9.90 -12.53 -25.16
CA ALA A 255 -11.05 -11.66 -25.31
C ALA A 255 -10.75 -10.26 -24.76
N PRO A 256 -10.04 -9.40 -25.52
CA PRO A 256 -9.64 -8.06 -25.09
C PRO A 256 -10.83 -7.08 -25.19
N ILE A 257 -11.89 -7.35 -24.44
CA ILE A 257 -13.11 -6.54 -24.39
C ILE A 257 -13.24 -5.77 -23.09
N MET A 258 -13.95 -4.65 -23.12
CA MET A 258 -14.10 -3.71 -22.01
C MET A 258 -14.57 -4.40 -20.71
N ILE A 259 -15.56 -5.27 -20.80
CA ILE A 259 -16.13 -5.92 -19.61
C ILE A 259 -15.08 -6.79 -18.88
N VAL A 260 -14.21 -7.48 -19.62
CA VAL A 260 -13.13 -8.30 -19.05
C VAL A 260 -12.09 -7.43 -18.37
N ALA A 261 -11.64 -6.36 -19.02
CA ALA A 261 -10.64 -5.45 -18.47
C ALA A 261 -11.15 -4.74 -17.19
N LEU A 262 -12.40 -4.25 -17.20
CA LEU A 262 -13.00 -3.60 -16.03
C LEU A 262 -13.25 -4.58 -14.88
N THR A 263 -13.73 -5.79 -15.17
CA THR A 263 -13.90 -6.85 -14.17
C THR A 263 -12.57 -7.23 -13.55
N LEU A 264 -11.53 -7.40 -14.36
CA LEU A 264 -10.18 -7.70 -13.89
C LEU A 264 -9.64 -6.58 -12.98
N GLN A 265 -9.86 -5.33 -13.32
CA GLN A 265 -9.50 -4.18 -12.48
C GLN A 265 -10.25 -4.18 -11.14
N VAL A 266 -11.55 -4.48 -11.15
CA VAL A 266 -12.34 -4.62 -9.92
C VAL A 266 -11.79 -5.74 -9.04
N VAL A 267 -11.58 -6.93 -9.60
CA VAL A 267 -11.07 -8.11 -8.88
C VAL A 267 -9.68 -7.83 -8.30
N ARG A 268 -8.78 -7.24 -9.10
CA ARG A 268 -7.44 -6.88 -8.65
C ARG A 268 -7.46 -5.90 -7.49
N ARG A 269 -8.22 -4.80 -7.61
CA ARG A 269 -8.25 -3.75 -6.58
C ARG A 269 -9.01 -4.21 -5.32
N ALA A 270 -10.20 -4.76 -5.47
CA ALA A 270 -10.98 -5.26 -4.33
C ALA A 270 -10.29 -6.43 -3.63
N GLY A 271 -9.72 -7.37 -4.39
CA GLY A 271 -8.94 -8.47 -3.85
C GLY A 271 -7.69 -7.99 -3.12
N ASN A 272 -6.97 -7.00 -3.68
CA ASN A 272 -5.82 -6.43 -2.99
C ASN A 272 -6.21 -5.73 -1.68
N TYR A 273 -7.16 -4.81 -1.72
CA TYR A 273 -7.51 -4.03 -0.53
C TYR A 273 -8.26 -4.85 0.52
N GLY A 274 -9.12 -5.78 0.08
CA GLY A 274 -9.90 -6.63 0.99
C GLY A 274 -9.14 -7.83 1.53
N ILE A 275 -8.27 -8.48 0.75
CA ILE A 275 -7.64 -9.76 1.11
C ILE A 275 -6.12 -9.64 1.18
N THR A 276 -5.46 -9.32 0.06
CA THR A 276 -4.00 -9.45 -0.08
C THR A 276 -3.24 -8.50 0.82
N ARG A 277 -3.66 -7.24 0.90
CA ARG A 277 -3.01 -6.22 1.72
C ARG A 277 -3.14 -6.53 3.22
N PRO A 278 -4.33 -6.78 3.79
CA PRO A 278 -4.44 -7.21 5.19
C PRO A 278 -3.60 -8.45 5.50
N ALA A 279 -3.60 -9.45 4.61
CA ALA A 279 -2.78 -10.65 4.79
C ALA A 279 -1.28 -10.34 4.76
N ARG A 280 -0.82 -9.47 3.84
CA ARG A 280 0.56 -8.99 3.81
C ARG A 280 0.95 -8.24 5.09
N GLU A 281 0.06 -7.41 5.62
CA GLU A 281 0.31 -6.69 6.87
C GLU A 281 0.47 -7.65 8.06
N MET A 282 -0.25 -8.77 8.06
CA MET A 282 -0.09 -9.82 9.08
C MET A 282 1.32 -10.44 9.08
N LEU A 283 2.00 -10.50 7.91
CA LEU A 283 3.36 -11.03 7.83
C LEU A 283 4.36 -10.26 8.70
N PHE A 284 4.14 -8.96 8.88
CA PHE A 284 5.02 -8.12 9.70
C PHE A 284 4.89 -8.40 11.20
N THR A 285 3.84 -9.09 11.64
CA THR A 285 3.69 -9.48 13.06
C THR A 285 4.69 -10.55 13.50
N ALA A 286 5.25 -11.30 12.55
CA ALA A 286 6.29 -12.30 12.81
C ALA A 286 7.71 -11.71 12.91
N LEU A 287 7.87 -10.40 12.77
CA LEU A 287 9.16 -9.72 12.84
C LEU A 287 9.32 -9.00 14.17
N ASP A 288 10.57 -8.94 14.65
CA ASP A 288 10.92 -8.13 15.79
C ASP A 288 10.62 -6.64 15.53
N ARG A 289 10.45 -5.90 16.62
CA ARG A 289 10.01 -4.51 16.57
C ARG A 289 10.97 -3.62 15.79
N GLU A 290 12.26 -3.75 15.99
CA GLU A 290 13.27 -2.92 15.33
C GLU A 290 13.26 -3.14 13.81
N THR A 291 13.29 -4.39 13.36
CA THR A 291 13.22 -4.76 11.94
C THR A 291 11.94 -4.24 11.31
N ARG A 292 10.80 -4.39 12.00
CA ARG A 292 9.50 -3.90 11.52
C ARG A 292 9.51 -2.40 11.28
N PHE A 293 9.96 -1.60 12.25
CA PHE A 293 9.96 -0.14 12.15
C PHE A 293 10.96 0.41 11.12
N LYS A 294 12.10 -0.27 10.92
CA LYS A 294 13.15 0.18 9.99
C LYS A 294 12.93 -0.31 8.56
N ALA A 295 12.57 -1.59 8.35
CA ALA A 295 12.48 -2.18 7.02
C ALA A 295 11.11 -1.95 6.34
N LYS A 296 10.00 -1.87 7.10
CA LYS A 296 8.68 -1.70 6.52
C LYS A 296 8.51 -0.41 5.71
N PRO A 297 8.98 0.78 6.13
CA PRO A 297 8.93 1.98 5.29
C PRO A 297 9.71 1.85 3.98
N VAL A 298 10.82 1.11 3.97
CA VAL A 298 11.58 0.82 2.74
C VAL A 298 10.71 0.04 1.76
N ILE A 299 10.02 -0.98 2.25
CA ILE A 299 9.13 -1.81 1.42
C ILE A 299 7.91 -0.98 0.95
N ASP A 300 7.20 -0.34 1.86
CA ASP A 300 5.93 0.31 1.57
C ASP A 300 6.07 1.64 0.80
N VAL A 301 7.22 2.31 0.87
CA VAL A 301 7.46 3.57 0.17
C VAL A 301 8.44 3.39 -0.99
N ALA A 302 9.68 2.99 -0.72
CA ALA A 302 10.71 2.95 -1.76
C ALA A 302 10.42 1.85 -2.80
N LEU A 303 10.12 0.61 -2.36
CA LEU A 303 9.80 -0.46 -3.29
C LEU A 303 8.47 -0.23 -4.02
N TYR A 304 7.46 0.27 -3.33
CA TYR A 304 6.15 0.51 -3.94
C TYR A 304 6.27 1.53 -5.07
N ARG A 305 6.82 2.73 -4.78
CA ARG A 305 6.98 3.78 -5.81
C ARG A 305 8.01 3.43 -6.87
N GLY A 306 9.11 2.82 -6.48
CA GLY A 306 10.10 2.31 -7.42
C GLY A 306 9.51 1.25 -8.34
N GLY A 307 8.72 0.34 -7.79
CA GLY A 307 7.99 -0.68 -8.55
C GLY A 307 7.01 -0.08 -9.56
N ASP A 308 6.17 0.88 -9.15
CA ASP A 308 5.24 1.57 -10.06
C ASP A 308 6.00 2.24 -11.23
N ALA A 309 7.11 2.95 -10.92
CA ALA A 309 7.92 3.61 -11.94
C ALA A 309 8.58 2.61 -12.89
N VAL A 310 9.21 1.55 -12.36
CA VAL A 310 9.87 0.53 -13.18
C VAL A 310 8.88 -0.19 -14.08
N TRP A 311 7.78 -0.69 -13.54
CA TRP A 311 6.80 -1.46 -14.30
C TRP A 311 5.99 -0.63 -15.28
N GLY A 312 5.76 0.67 -14.99
CA GLY A 312 5.20 1.61 -15.95
C GLY A 312 6.09 1.77 -17.18
N ASN A 313 7.40 1.97 -16.96
CA ASN A 313 8.38 2.08 -18.07
C ASN A 313 8.57 0.73 -18.79
N VAL A 314 8.59 -0.40 -18.10
CA VAL A 314 8.65 -1.73 -18.72
C VAL A 314 7.44 -1.95 -19.62
N TYR A 315 6.23 -1.61 -19.15
CA TYR A 315 5.03 -1.72 -19.96
C TYR A 315 5.13 -0.86 -21.22
N ALA A 316 5.48 0.42 -21.08
CA ALA A 316 5.64 1.33 -22.22
C ALA A 316 6.70 0.84 -23.23
N TYR A 317 7.83 0.31 -22.75
CA TYR A 317 8.86 -0.26 -23.63
C TYR A 317 8.35 -1.49 -24.38
N LEU A 318 7.60 -2.38 -23.73
CA LEU A 318 7.05 -3.57 -24.36
C LEU A 318 5.93 -3.23 -25.37
N SER A 319 5.03 -2.28 -25.02
CA SER A 319 3.92 -1.89 -25.89
C SER A 319 4.37 -0.97 -27.04
N ASP A 320 5.03 0.12 -26.71
CA ASP A 320 5.36 1.17 -27.68
C ASP A 320 6.72 0.92 -28.35
N GLY A 321 7.71 0.45 -27.58
CA GLY A 321 9.06 0.18 -28.08
C GLY A 321 9.14 -1.11 -28.91
N MET A 322 8.49 -2.18 -28.47
CA MET A 322 8.48 -3.48 -29.16
C MET A 322 7.21 -3.72 -29.98
N GLY A 323 6.20 -2.86 -29.89
CA GLY A 323 4.94 -2.99 -30.62
C GLY A 323 4.07 -4.15 -30.17
N LEU A 324 4.19 -4.60 -28.91
CA LEU A 324 3.41 -5.73 -28.40
C LEU A 324 1.95 -5.30 -28.19
N GLY A 325 1.04 -5.99 -28.85
CA GLY A 325 -0.40 -5.77 -28.71
C GLY A 325 -0.94 -6.27 -27.36
N LEU A 326 -2.17 -5.85 -27.05
CA LEU A 326 -2.85 -6.11 -25.77
C LEU A 326 -2.88 -7.61 -25.40
N ALA A 327 -3.07 -8.51 -26.35
CA ALA A 327 -3.08 -9.96 -26.09
C ALA A 327 -1.71 -10.48 -25.61
N ALA A 328 -0.60 -10.02 -26.21
CA ALA A 328 0.75 -10.36 -25.76
C ALA A 328 1.04 -9.78 -24.38
N MET A 329 0.65 -8.52 -24.13
CA MET A 329 0.79 -7.87 -22.84
C MET A 329 -0.02 -8.59 -21.74
N ALA A 330 -1.24 -9.04 -22.06
CA ALA A 330 -2.05 -9.82 -21.14
C ALA A 330 -1.43 -11.21 -20.85
N THR A 331 -0.79 -11.85 -21.84
CA THR A 331 -0.08 -13.12 -21.63
C THR A 331 1.13 -12.95 -20.70
N ILE A 332 1.92 -11.88 -20.90
CA ILE A 332 3.02 -11.53 -19.98
C ILE A 332 2.48 -11.27 -18.58
N GLY A 333 1.39 -10.49 -18.47
CA GLY A 333 0.73 -10.22 -17.20
C GLY A 333 0.24 -11.50 -16.50
N ALA A 334 -0.32 -12.47 -17.23
CA ALA A 334 -0.70 -13.76 -16.69
C ALA A 334 0.49 -14.53 -16.11
N SER A 335 1.64 -14.51 -16.81
CA SER A 335 2.89 -15.14 -16.36
C SER A 335 3.41 -14.47 -15.07
N LEU A 336 3.43 -13.14 -15.03
CA LEU A 336 3.82 -12.39 -13.84
C LEU A 336 2.88 -12.68 -12.65
N ALA A 337 1.57 -12.79 -12.88
CA ALA A 337 0.60 -13.17 -11.86
C ALA A 337 0.81 -14.60 -11.35
N GLY A 338 1.21 -15.53 -12.22
CA GLY A 338 1.60 -16.89 -11.83
C GLY A 338 2.81 -16.92 -10.90
N ILE A 339 3.85 -16.16 -11.23
CA ILE A 339 5.03 -16.01 -10.35
C ILE A 339 4.64 -15.36 -9.02
N TRP A 340 3.79 -14.34 -9.06
CA TRP A 340 3.27 -13.69 -7.85
C TRP A 340 2.51 -14.67 -6.94
N ALA A 341 1.69 -15.57 -7.52
CA ALA A 341 0.99 -16.62 -6.77
C ALA A 341 1.96 -17.58 -6.07
N LEU A 342 3.03 -18.00 -6.78
CA LEU A 342 4.07 -18.86 -6.22
C LEU A 342 4.82 -18.17 -5.06
N VAL A 343 5.20 -16.91 -5.24
CA VAL A 343 5.85 -16.11 -4.18
C VAL A 343 4.92 -15.98 -2.99
N GLY A 344 3.61 -15.73 -3.20
CA GLY A 344 2.62 -15.63 -2.12
C GLY A 344 2.47 -16.94 -1.35
N GLY A 345 2.39 -18.07 -2.04
CA GLY A 345 2.32 -19.39 -1.42
C GLY A 345 3.56 -19.74 -0.60
N TRP A 346 4.75 -19.48 -1.16
CA TRP A 346 6.02 -19.69 -0.47
C TRP A 346 6.16 -18.80 0.78
N LEU A 347 5.84 -17.52 0.66
CA LEU A 347 5.93 -16.56 1.75
C LEU A 347 4.97 -16.91 2.91
N GLY A 348 3.74 -17.32 2.59
CA GLY A 348 2.80 -17.80 3.58
C GLY A 348 3.27 -19.09 4.26
N GLY A 349 3.96 -19.98 3.53
CA GLY A 349 4.60 -21.17 4.10
C GLY A 349 5.71 -20.82 5.10
N MET A 350 6.53 -19.80 4.81
CA MET A 350 7.53 -19.29 5.76
C MET A 350 6.88 -18.73 7.02
N PHE A 351 5.82 -17.94 6.87
CA PHE A 351 5.07 -17.39 8.00
C PHE A 351 4.54 -18.49 8.93
N ASN A 352 3.94 -19.54 8.37
CA ASN A 352 3.39 -20.65 9.16
C ASN A 352 4.48 -21.44 9.90
N ARG A 353 5.68 -21.61 9.33
CA ARG A 353 6.81 -22.30 9.98
C ARG A 353 7.35 -21.51 11.17
N GLN A 354 7.44 -20.18 11.06
CA GLN A 354 7.85 -19.33 12.18
C GLN A 354 6.86 -19.42 13.35
N ASP A 355 5.57 -19.59 13.05
CA ASP A 355 4.52 -19.76 14.04
C ASP A 355 4.68 -21.07 14.83
N GLN A 356 5.01 -22.15 14.16
CA GLN A 356 5.22 -23.45 14.78
C GLN A 356 6.47 -23.47 15.67
N SER A 357 7.58 -22.86 15.24
CA SER A 357 8.82 -22.79 16.03
C SER A 357 8.64 -21.99 17.33
N GLU A 358 7.90 -20.89 17.31
CA GLU A 358 7.59 -20.10 18.52
C GLU A 358 6.73 -20.88 19.52
N ILE A 359 5.79 -21.70 19.05
CA ILE A 359 4.95 -22.55 19.90
C ILE A 359 5.79 -23.68 20.54
N GLU A 360 6.67 -24.30 19.78
CA GLU A 360 7.57 -25.37 20.30
C GLU A 360 8.53 -24.81 21.35
N ASP A 361 9.18 -23.68 21.11
CA ASP A 361 10.09 -23.04 22.07
C ASP A 361 9.37 -22.64 23.38
N SER A 362 8.18 -22.09 23.26
CA SER A 362 7.36 -21.72 24.43
C SER A 362 6.94 -22.94 25.25
N SER A 363 6.62 -24.06 24.61
CA SER A 363 6.25 -25.33 25.29
C SER A 363 7.44 -25.98 26.00
N VAL A 364 8.63 -25.94 25.41
CA VAL A 364 9.88 -26.44 26.02
C VAL A 364 10.26 -25.62 27.25
N THR A 365 10.16 -24.29 27.17
CA THR A 365 10.45 -23.39 28.29
C THR A 365 9.47 -23.60 29.46
N ALA A 366 8.18 -23.81 29.16
CA ALA A 366 7.17 -24.09 30.19
C ALA A 366 7.37 -25.48 30.89
N HIS A 367 7.99 -26.45 30.21
CA HIS A 367 8.36 -27.74 30.80
C HIS A 367 9.62 -27.69 31.65
N GLN A 368 10.55 -26.76 31.37
CA GLN A 368 11.79 -26.59 32.14
C GLN A 368 11.61 -25.77 33.44
N THR A 369 10.51 -25.05 33.56
CA THR A 369 10.17 -24.22 34.73
C THR A 369 9.22 -24.91 35.71
N ARG A 370 8.83 -26.16 35.46
CA ARG A 370 8.11 -27.06 36.37
C ARG A 370 9.05 -28.11 36.94
#